data_1394d917f8ffa5cf617a5e5e44654157
#
_entry.id   1394d917f8ffa5cf617a5e5e44654157
#
_cell.length_a   1.000
_cell.length_b   1.000
_cell.length_c   1.000
_cell.angle_alpha   90.00
_cell.angle_beta   90.00
_cell.angle_gamma   90.00
#
_symmetry.space_group_name_H-M   'P 1'
#
loop_
_entity.id
_entity.type
_entity.pdbx_description
1 polymer ?
#
loop_
_entity_poly.entity_id
_entity_poly.type
_entity_poly.pdbx_seq_one_letter_code
_entity_poly.pdbx_strand_id
1 'polypeptide(L)'
;ILTTRRNQWVGISEAFNSNVIEFNLTSNLKRRRISGGEINWTGGIYFIEDRANTVFKSYEIGLVPWTFHFQLPKNTYISMGLQNTLHFNTLDWSKLVFSDQINDYNDDVIASNVALPAFYSQNSFLDPSFGFILTKHSRLNKKSNNTTFIGFAWHHLYPPMQSFYNDQGEATKIPQKFTFHGQYIGSFNDVVTESFNFWKVSYKHTLQGSNSVQKDDIGLSLSFANNIQLEGGVFYRMSRQVKEDENKATLMSESIIPILRMRMGIGNNMGMEISYSYDYNISKLNNINTVATNEICVNLYYFRSKQTMCPAQGKWGNNKKWENVMLNRKGYGMKHKNSRWIW
;
A
#
# COMPACT_ATOMS: atom_id res chain seq x y z
N ILE A 1 3.97 7.74 12.01
CA ILE A 1 2.64 7.18 12.22
C ILE A 1 1.85 7.40 10.95
N LEU A 2 1.24 6.37 10.43
CA LEU A 2 0.36 6.43 9.28
C LEU A 2 -1.02 5.94 9.69
N THR A 3 -2.06 6.63 9.28
CA THR A 3 -3.44 6.16 9.40
C THR A 3 -4.12 6.29 8.05
N THR A 4 -4.88 5.26 7.68
CA THR A 4 -5.63 5.22 6.43
C THR A 4 -7.05 4.77 6.72
N ARG A 5 -8.01 5.44 6.11
CA ARG A 5 -9.40 5.02 6.08
C ARG A 5 -9.85 4.85 4.64
N ARG A 6 -10.37 3.69 4.32
CA ARG A 6 -10.91 3.34 3.03
C ARG A 6 -12.38 2.96 3.17
N ASN A 7 -13.22 3.56 2.34
CA ASN A 7 -14.62 3.18 2.18
C ASN A 7 -14.82 2.69 0.75
N GLN A 8 -15.27 1.46 0.62
CA GLN A 8 -15.49 0.82 -0.67
C GLN A 8 -16.99 0.62 -0.88
N TRP A 9 -17.46 0.91 -2.09
CA TRP A 9 -18.87 0.79 -2.49
C TRP A 9 -19.83 1.66 -1.66
N VAL A 10 -19.51 2.93 -1.58
CA VAL A 10 -20.20 3.91 -0.71
C VAL A 10 -21.71 4.04 -1.00
N GLY A 11 -22.16 3.63 -2.19
CA GLY A 11 -23.59 3.69 -2.58
C GLY A 11 -24.43 2.47 -2.21
N ILE A 12 -23.81 1.45 -1.61
CA ILE A 12 -24.52 0.24 -1.19
C ILE A 12 -24.70 0.29 0.33
N SER A 13 -25.83 -0.17 0.83
CA SER A 13 -26.14 -0.19 2.27
C SER A 13 -25.12 -0.97 3.11
N GLU A 14 -24.31 -1.80 2.46
CA GLU A 14 -23.37 -2.74 3.06
C GLU A 14 -21.92 -2.48 2.61
N ALA A 15 -21.49 -1.23 2.70
CA ALA A 15 -20.16 -0.82 2.32
C ALA A 15 -19.05 -1.55 3.08
N PHE A 16 -17.96 -1.87 2.38
CA PHE A 16 -16.72 -2.33 3.01
C PHE A 16 -15.95 -1.14 3.56
N ASN A 17 -15.54 -1.24 4.82
CA ASN A 17 -14.75 -0.22 5.49
C ASN A 17 -13.45 -0.84 5.97
N SER A 18 -12.33 -0.16 5.68
CA SER A 18 -11.01 -0.53 6.19
C SER A 18 -10.39 0.64 6.94
N ASN A 19 -9.90 0.38 8.14
CA ASN A 19 -9.12 1.33 8.93
C ASN A 19 -7.73 0.74 9.17
N VAL A 20 -6.70 1.52 8.90
CA VAL A 20 -5.30 1.12 9.09
C VAL A 20 -4.60 2.11 9.99
N ILE A 21 -3.84 1.61 10.96
CA ILE A 21 -2.91 2.41 11.78
C ILE A 21 -1.56 1.72 11.73
N GLU A 22 -0.50 2.46 11.41
CA GLU A 22 0.86 1.94 11.29
C GLU A 22 1.84 2.82 12.07
N PHE A 23 2.73 2.17 12.81
CA PHE A 23 3.84 2.79 13.53
C PHE A 23 5.16 2.20 13.03
N ASN A 24 6.07 3.06 12.60
CA ASN A 24 7.38 2.64 12.14
C ASN A 24 8.48 3.43 12.82
N LEU A 25 9.53 2.73 13.20
CA LEU A 25 10.76 3.27 13.75
C LEU A 25 11.94 2.87 12.88
N THR A 26 12.74 3.86 12.48
CA THR A 26 13.99 3.62 11.74
C THR A 26 15.17 4.02 12.62
N SER A 27 16.15 3.15 12.76
CA SER A 27 17.37 3.37 13.52
C SER A 27 18.60 3.06 12.66
N ASN A 28 19.65 3.84 12.83
CA ASN A 28 20.95 3.52 12.23
C ASN A 28 21.63 2.48 13.12
N LEU A 29 21.89 1.30 12.58
CA LEU A 29 22.79 0.35 13.18
C LEU A 29 24.21 0.94 13.05
N LYS A 30 24.95 0.97 14.15
CA LYS A 30 26.28 1.57 14.24
C LYS A 30 27.10 1.32 12.97
N ARG A 31 27.74 2.40 12.47
CA ARG A 31 28.69 2.45 11.35
C ARG A 31 29.75 1.32 11.38
N ARG A 32 29.39 0.10 11.12
CA ARG A 32 30.35 -0.87 10.59
C ARG A 32 30.25 -0.77 9.09
N ARG A 33 31.20 -0.11 8.50
CA ARG A 33 31.39 -0.09 7.05
C ARG A 33 31.74 -1.50 6.59
N ILE A 34 30.74 -2.27 6.26
CA ILE A 34 30.95 -3.45 5.44
C ILE A 34 31.09 -2.91 4.03
N SER A 35 32.27 -3.02 3.45
CA SER A 35 32.55 -2.58 2.07
C SER A 35 32.19 -1.11 1.76
N GLY A 36 32.29 -0.20 2.75
CA GLY A 36 32.06 1.23 2.55
C GLY A 36 30.61 1.72 2.63
N GLY A 37 29.63 0.85 2.94
CA GLY A 37 28.20 1.18 3.04
C GLY A 37 27.68 1.29 4.48
N GLU A 38 26.57 1.97 4.65
CA GLU A 38 25.83 2.08 5.92
C GLU A 38 24.73 1.01 5.96
N ILE A 39 24.48 0.45 7.15
CA ILE A 39 23.35 -0.46 7.39
C ILE A 39 22.38 0.23 8.33
N ASN A 40 21.12 0.29 7.93
CA ASN A 40 20.03 0.80 8.75
C ASN A 40 19.00 -0.30 8.98
N TRP A 41 18.31 -0.21 10.09
CA TRP A 41 17.21 -1.08 10.46
C TRP A 41 15.91 -0.28 10.59
N THR A 42 14.83 -0.87 10.16
CA THR A 42 13.47 -0.37 10.39
C THR A 42 12.62 -1.48 10.96
N GLY A 43 11.90 -1.18 12.03
CA GLY A 43 10.87 -2.02 12.58
C GLY A 43 9.54 -1.29 12.65
N GLY A 44 8.45 -2.03 12.68
CA GLY A 44 7.12 -1.45 12.74
C GLY A 44 6.06 -2.41 13.20
N ILE A 45 4.92 -1.85 13.56
CA ILE A 45 3.68 -2.56 13.87
C ILE A 45 2.54 -1.86 13.14
N TYR A 46 1.60 -2.62 12.64
CA TYR A 46 0.37 -2.08 12.09
C TYR A 46 -0.85 -2.85 12.57
N PHE A 47 -1.98 -2.16 12.54
CA PHE A 47 -3.30 -2.69 12.85
C PHE A 47 -4.20 -2.38 11.66
N ILE A 48 -4.93 -3.38 11.21
CA ILE A 48 -5.96 -3.23 10.19
C ILE A 48 -7.27 -3.75 10.77
N GLU A 49 -8.32 -3.01 10.57
CA GLU A 49 -9.70 -3.42 10.82
C GLU A 49 -10.45 -3.36 9.51
N ASP A 50 -10.90 -4.50 9.03
CA ASP A 50 -11.76 -4.63 7.86
C ASP A 50 -13.15 -5.08 8.29
N ARG A 51 -14.16 -4.38 7.78
CA ARG A 51 -15.57 -4.71 8.02
C ARG A 51 -16.30 -4.82 6.71
N ALA A 52 -16.93 -5.97 6.50
CA ALA A 52 -17.92 -6.15 5.45
C ALA A 52 -19.28 -6.17 6.13
N ASN A 53 -19.99 -5.05 6.04
CA ASN A 53 -21.26 -4.89 6.74
C ASN A 53 -21.14 -5.13 8.27
N THR A 54 -22.19 -5.59 8.87
CA THR A 54 -22.25 -6.01 10.29
C THR A 54 -21.95 -7.50 10.47
N VAL A 55 -21.80 -8.23 9.38
CA VAL A 55 -21.69 -9.70 9.34
C VAL A 55 -20.27 -10.19 9.52
N PHE A 56 -19.32 -9.61 8.78
CA PHE A 56 -17.92 -10.03 8.78
C PHE A 56 -17.01 -8.93 9.31
N LYS A 57 -16.11 -9.31 10.23
CA LYS A 57 -15.05 -8.45 10.74
C LYS A 57 -13.73 -9.19 10.70
N SER A 58 -12.70 -8.53 10.21
CA SER A 58 -11.33 -8.98 10.24
C SER A 58 -10.46 -7.97 10.97
N TYR A 59 -9.63 -8.45 11.88
CA TYR A 59 -8.60 -7.68 12.54
C TYR A 59 -7.25 -8.28 12.19
N GLU A 60 -6.33 -7.44 11.79
CA GLU A 60 -4.98 -7.83 11.47
C GLU A 60 -3.99 -7.07 12.35
N ILE A 61 -3.08 -7.80 12.97
CA ILE A 61 -1.95 -7.24 13.72
C ILE A 61 -0.69 -7.67 13.00
N GLY A 62 -0.02 -6.73 12.35
CA GLY A 62 1.20 -7.01 11.63
C GLY A 62 2.44 -6.51 12.37
N LEU A 63 3.42 -7.37 12.47
CA LEU A 63 4.74 -7.07 13.00
C LEU A 63 5.75 -7.09 11.86
N VAL A 64 6.51 -6.01 11.71
CA VAL A 64 7.64 -5.91 10.78
C VAL A 64 8.92 -5.80 11.62
N PRO A 65 9.40 -6.92 12.22
CA PRO A 65 10.49 -6.85 13.18
C PRO A 65 11.82 -6.52 12.52
N TRP A 66 12.01 -6.92 11.27
CA TRP A 66 13.30 -6.83 10.61
C TRP A 66 13.15 -6.34 9.18
N THR A 67 13.49 -5.08 8.97
CA THR A 67 13.78 -4.53 7.65
C THR A 67 15.17 -3.94 7.68
N PHE A 68 16.07 -4.49 6.90
CA PHE A 68 17.45 -4.01 6.77
C PHE A 68 17.63 -3.25 5.47
N HIS A 69 18.37 -2.16 5.55
CA HIS A 69 18.72 -1.33 4.40
C HIS A 69 20.23 -1.30 4.24
N PHE A 70 20.70 -1.82 3.14
CA PHE A 70 22.11 -1.91 2.79
C PHE A 70 22.45 -0.89 1.72
N GLN A 71 23.42 -0.05 1.98
CA GLN A 71 23.97 0.85 0.97
C GLN A 71 25.02 0.10 0.15
N LEU A 72 24.80 0.05 -1.15
CA LEU A 72 25.74 -0.44 -2.15
C LEU A 72 26.50 0.73 -2.81
N PRO A 73 27.59 0.46 -3.54
CA PRO A 73 28.27 1.48 -4.33
C PRO A 73 27.34 2.22 -5.31
N LYS A 74 27.76 3.40 -5.78
CA LYS A 74 27.08 4.19 -6.80
C LYS A 74 25.63 4.61 -6.45
N ASN A 75 25.38 4.97 -5.17
CA ASN A 75 24.06 5.42 -4.70
C ASN A 75 22.92 4.41 -4.92
N THR A 76 23.24 3.15 -4.80
CA THR A 76 22.29 2.04 -4.86
C THR A 76 22.03 1.52 -3.44
N TYR A 77 20.80 1.12 -3.16
CA TYR A 77 20.38 0.59 -1.86
C TYR A 77 19.53 -0.63 -2.06
N ILE A 78 19.75 -1.65 -1.25
CA ILE A 78 18.87 -2.81 -1.14
C ILE A 78 18.21 -2.78 0.22
N SER A 79 16.90 -2.92 0.25
CA SER A 79 16.10 -3.08 1.46
C SER A 79 15.40 -4.43 1.41
N MET A 80 15.50 -5.19 2.50
CA MET A 80 14.87 -6.50 2.64
C MET A 80 14.12 -6.53 3.97
N GLY A 81 12.91 -7.09 3.97
CA GLY A 81 12.08 -7.14 5.16
C GLY A 81 11.26 -8.41 5.25
N LEU A 82 11.03 -8.84 6.49
CA LEU A 82 10.08 -9.88 6.86
C LEU A 82 8.93 -9.23 7.63
N GLN A 83 7.74 -9.69 7.36
CA GLN A 83 6.51 -9.29 8.01
C GLN A 83 5.78 -10.54 8.48
N ASN A 84 5.21 -10.48 9.68
CA ASN A 84 4.30 -11.49 10.19
C ASN A 84 2.98 -10.81 10.54
N THR A 85 1.89 -11.30 9.99
CA THR A 85 0.55 -10.79 10.26
C THR A 85 -0.26 -11.84 10.99
N LEU A 86 -0.86 -11.45 12.09
CA LEU A 86 -1.82 -12.27 12.83
C LEU A 86 -3.21 -11.80 12.46
N HIS A 87 -4.00 -12.69 11.89
CA HIS A 87 -5.37 -12.44 11.47
C HIS A 87 -6.34 -13.00 12.48
N PHE A 88 -7.41 -12.25 12.75
CA PHE A 88 -8.56 -12.62 13.57
C PHE A 88 -9.83 -12.31 12.79
N ASN A 89 -10.49 -13.33 12.28
CA ASN A 89 -11.71 -13.18 11.51
C ASN A 89 -12.90 -13.63 12.34
N THR A 90 -13.99 -12.89 12.26
CA THR A 90 -15.26 -13.19 12.95
C THR A 90 -16.39 -13.10 11.96
N LEU A 91 -17.24 -14.13 11.95
CA LEU A 91 -18.44 -14.20 11.13
C LEU A 91 -19.67 -14.38 12.01
N ASP A 92 -20.65 -13.51 11.84
CA ASP A 92 -21.95 -13.56 12.52
C ASP A 92 -22.96 -14.25 11.61
N TRP A 93 -23.18 -15.54 11.84
CA TRP A 93 -24.09 -16.36 11.05
C TRP A 93 -25.54 -15.90 11.14
N SER A 94 -25.95 -15.29 12.27
CA SER A 94 -27.33 -14.87 12.50
C SER A 94 -27.79 -13.74 11.59
N LYS A 95 -26.84 -13.05 10.96
CA LYS A 95 -27.08 -11.93 10.04
C LYS A 95 -26.96 -12.31 8.57
N LEU A 96 -26.61 -13.55 8.29
CA LEU A 96 -26.56 -14.03 6.91
C LEU A 96 -27.95 -14.40 6.43
N VAL A 97 -28.23 -14.03 5.19
CA VAL A 97 -29.42 -14.49 4.46
C VAL A 97 -28.95 -15.46 3.39
N PHE A 98 -29.40 -16.69 3.46
CA PHE A 98 -29.06 -17.74 2.51
C PHE A 98 -30.03 -17.76 1.34
N SER A 99 -29.61 -18.28 0.21
CA SER A 99 -30.45 -18.36 -1.00
C SER A 99 -31.75 -19.16 -0.80
N ASP A 100 -31.77 -20.15 0.10
CA ASP A 100 -32.95 -20.93 0.46
C ASP A 100 -33.95 -20.15 1.30
N GLN A 101 -33.52 -19.01 1.86
CA GLN A 101 -34.40 -18.13 2.65
C GLN A 101 -35.10 -17.07 1.80
N ILE A 102 -34.65 -16.84 0.56
CA ILE A 102 -35.21 -15.82 -0.31
C ILE A 102 -36.40 -16.44 -1.04
N ASN A 103 -37.60 -15.90 -0.80
CA ASN A 103 -38.77 -16.28 -1.55
C ASN A 103 -38.94 -15.38 -2.77
N ASP A 104 -38.77 -15.96 -3.97
CA ASP A 104 -38.84 -15.23 -5.25
C ASP A 104 -40.24 -14.58 -5.51
N TYR A 105 -41.25 -14.93 -4.73
CA TYR A 105 -42.60 -14.43 -4.95
C TYR A 105 -43.00 -13.24 -4.06
N ASN A 106 -42.44 -13.12 -2.85
CA ASN A 106 -42.95 -12.16 -1.86
C ASN A 106 -41.88 -11.31 -1.19
N ASP A 107 -40.63 -11.38 -1.58
CA ASP A 107 -39.49 -10.74 -0.90
C ASP A 107 -39.38 -11.05 0.61
N ASP A 108 -40.09 -12.09 1.07
CA ASP A 108 -40.06 -12.52 2.46
C ASP A 108 -38.84 -13.42 2.74
N VAL A 109 -38.23 -13.22 3.92
CA VAL A 109 -37.13 -14.08 4.40
C VAL A 109 -37.74 -15.21 5.23
N ILE A 110 -37.65 -16.43 4.75
CA ILE A 110 -38.11 -17.63 5.44
C ILE A 110 -37.01 -18.29 6.26
N ALA A 111 -37.32 -19.26 7.09
CA ALA A 111 -36.31 -19.99 7.86
C ALA A 111 -35.41 -20.82 6.94
N SER A 112 -34.08 -20.75 7.15
CA SER A 112 -33.13 -21.56 6.40
C SER A 112 -33.14 -23.03 6.86
N ASN A 113 -32.96 -23.94 5.91
CA ASN A 113 -32.72 -25.36 6.18
C ASN A 113 -31.22 -25.66 6.43
N VAL A 114 -30.34 -24.68 6.30
CA VAL A 114 -28.91 -24.83 6.53
C VAL A 114 -28.64 -24.99 8.03
N ALA A 115 -27.97 -26.06 8.41
CA ALA A 115 -27.53 -26.27 9.79
C ALA A 115 -26.40 -25.26 10.09
N LEU A 116 -26.73 -24.20 10.81
CA LEU A 116 -25.76 -23.17 11.18
C LEU A 116 -24.87 -23.64 12.34
N PRO A 117 -23.56 -23.35 12.28
CA PRO A 117 -22.71 -23.44 13.47
C PRO A 117 -23.20 -22.48 14.55
N ALA A 118 -22.70 -22.61 15.79
CA ALA A 118 -23.00 -21.68 16.88
C ALA A 118 -22.87 -20.22 16.41
N PHE A 119 -23.69 -19.31 16.95
CA PHE A 119 -23.95 -17.94 16.48
C PHE A 119 -22.75 -17.13 15.95
N TYR A 120 -21.55 -17.41 16.43
CA TYR A 120 -20.31 -16.77 15.97
C TYR A 120 -19.26 -17.82 15.66
N SER A 121 -18.66 -17.71 14.48
CA SER A 121 -17.44 -18.45 14.15
C SER A 121 -16.24 -17.52 14.11
N GLN A 122 -15.15 -17.97 14.69
CA GLN A 122 -13.89 -17.27 14.72
C GLN A 122 -12.80 -18.12 14.05
N ASN A 123 -11.95 -17.44 13.30
CA ASN A 123 -10.77 -18.05 12.72
C ASN A 123 -9.57 -17.14 12.98
N SER A 124 -8.43 -17.73 13.37
CA SER A 124 -7.19 -17.00 13.54
C SER A 124 -6.04 -17.75 12.90
N PHE A 125 -5.17 -17.04 12.21
CA PHE A 125 -3.99 -17.62 11.59
C PHE A 125 -2.85 -16.61 11.49
N LEU A 126 -1.63 -17.14 11.35
CA LEU A 126 -0.42 -16.36 11.12
C LEU A 126 -0.06 -16.40 9.64
N ASP A 127 0.26 -15.22 9.11
CA ASP A 127 0.60 -15.02 7.70
C ASP A 127 1.97 -14.32 7.56
N PRO A 128 3.04 -15.08 7.29
CA PRO A 128 4.34 -14.51 7.02
C PRO A 128 4.45 -14.02 5.59
N SER A 129 5.14 -12.88 5.42
CA SER A 129 5.40 -12.26 4.12
C SER A 129 6.85 -11.77 4.06
N PHE A 130 7.42 -11.75 2.86
CA PHE A 130 8.76 -11.27 2.58
C PHE A 130 8.74 -10.23 1.48
N GLY A 131 9.63 -9.24 1.57
CA GLY A 131 9.78 -8.24 0.51
C GLY A 131 11.19 -7.71 0.38
N PHE A 132 11.53 -7.29 -0.83
CA PHE A 132 12.74 -6.52 -1.07
C PHE A 132 12.50 -5.36 -2.03
N ILE A 133 13.34 -4.33 -1.92
CA ILE A 133 13.34 -3.15 -2.79
C ILE A 133 14.77 -2.80 -3.16
N LEU A 134 15.01 -2.63 -4.44
CA LEU A 134 16.22 -2.03 -4.98
C LEU A 134 15.93 -0.57 -5.29
N THR A 135 16.73 0.34 -4.72
CA THR A 135 16.63 1.77 -4.96
C THR A 135 17.92 2.28 -5.58
N LYS A 136 17.82 3.00 -6.69
CA LYS A 136 18.97 3.63 -7.35
C LYS A 136 18.74 5.12 -7.52
N HIS A 137 19.68 5.93 -7.02
CA HIS A 137 19.70 7.37 -7.24
C HIS A 137 20.72 7.70 -8.31
N SER A 138 20.30 8.33 -9.38
CA SER A 138 21.13 8.76 -10.49
C SER A 138 21.06 10.26 -10.63
N ARG A 139 22.21 10.89 -10.90
CA ARG A 139 22.30 12.31 -11.21
C ARG A 139 22.60 12.44 -12.69
N LEU A 140 21.62 12.88 -13.47
CA LEU A 140 21.81 13.09 -14.91
C LEU A 140 22.62 14.36 -15.19
N ASN A 141 22.30 15.46 -14.50
CA ASN A 141 22.93 16.77 -14.63
C ASN A 141 23.04 17.44 -13.26
N LYS A 142 23.72 18.60 -13.16
CA LYS A 142 23.74 19.40 -11.92
C LYS A 142 22.33 19.78 -11.42
N LYS A 143 21.33 19.77 -12.31
CA LYS A 143 19.94 20.20 -12.06
C LYS A 143 18.92 19.06 -12.02
N SER A 144 19.24 17.87 -12.49
CA SER A 144 18.28 16.76 -12.60
C SER A 144 18.77 15.55 -11.83
N ASN A 145 17.94 15.07 -10.92
CA ASN A 145 18.15 13.85 -10.14
C ASN A 145 17.02 12.89 -10.41
N ASN A 146 17.36 11.63 -10.64
CA ASN A 146 16.37 10.58 -10.87
C ASN A 146 16.48 9.53 -9.79
N THR A 147 15.35 8.93 -9.45
CA THR A 147 15.32 7.81 -8.53
C THR A 147 14.49 6.70 -9.14
N THR A 148 15.05 5.51 -9.18
CA THR A 148 14.39 4.30 -9.64
C THR A 148 14.18 3.38 -8.44
N PHE A 149 12.98 2.85 -8.29
CA PHE A 149 12.63 1.80 -7.34
C PHE A 149 12.15 0.57 -8.11
N ILE A 150 12.64 -0.59 -7.72
CA ILE A 150 12.13 -1.90 -8.19
C ILE A 150 11.95 -2.75 -6.96
N GLY A 151 10.77 -3.28 -6.77
CA GLY A 151 10.44 -4.07 -5.60
C GLY A 151 9.67 -5.33 -5.93
N PHE A 152 9.76 -6.25 -5.01
CA PHE A 152 9.06 -7.53 -5.03
C PHE A 152 8.56 -7.82 -3.62
N ALA A 153 7.34 -8.32 -3.52
CA ALA A 153 6.79 -8.84 -2.28
C ALA A 153 6.13 -10.21 -2.51
N TRP A 154 6.36 -11.10 -1.59
CA TRP A 154 5.76 -12.43 -1.54
C TRP A 154 4.93 -12.53 -0.26
N HIS A 155 3.63 -12.56 -0.42
CA HIS A 155 2.66 -12.71 0.65
C HIS A 155 2.21 -14.17 0.74
N HIS A 156 1.74 -14.54 1.92
CA HIS A 156 1.30 -15.91 2.19
C HIS A 156 2.42 -16.92 1.89
N LEU A 157 3.64 -16.66 2.42
CA LEU A 157 4.81 -17.55 2.26
C LEU A 157 4.46 -18.98 2.63
N TYR A 158 3.67 -19.13 3.65
CA TYR A 158 3.05 -20.37 4.06
C TYR A 158 1.54 -20.17 3.96
N PRO A 159 0.86 -20.73 2.93
CA PRO A 159 -0.57 -20.50 2.70
C PRO A 159 -1.41 -20.82 3.93
N PRO A 160 -1.97 -19.82 4.62
CA PRO A 160 -2.75 -20.06 5.81
C PRO A 160 -4.12 -20.61 5.46
N MET A 161 -4.70 -21.39 6.38
CA MET A 161 -6.09 -21.87 6.25
C MET A 161 -7.04 -20.81 6.75
N GLN A 162 -7.96 -20.40 5.89
CA GLN A 162 -9.04 -19.46 6.21
C GLN A 162 -10.39 -20.17 6.10
N SER A 163 -10.75 -20.92 7.13
CA SER A 163 -12.05 -21.60 7.20
C SER A 163 -12.71 -21.34 8.54
N PHE A 164 -14.02 -21.12 8.52
CA PHE A 164 -14.86 -21.08 9.70
C PHE A 164 -15.42 -22.47 10.07
N TYR A 165 -15.19 -23.45 9.23
CA TYR A 165 -15.46 -24.85 9.46
C TYR A 165 -14.14 -25.60 9.73
N ASN A 166 -14.23 -26.74 10.41
CA ASN A 166 -13.05 -27.60 10.63
C ASN A 166 -12.63 -28.38 9.35
N ASP A 167 -12.93 -27.83 8.20
CA ASP A 167 -12.51 -28.37 6.92
C ASP A 167 -11.07 -27.99 6.64
N GLN A 168 -10.19 -29.00 6.54
CA GLN A 168 -8.76 -28.83 6.26
C GLN A 168 -8.44 -29.02 4.77
N GLY A 169 -9.40 -28.90 3.89
CA GLY A 169 -9.22 -29.04 2.44
C GLY A 169 -8.30 -27.96 1.84
N GLU A 170 -7.66 -28.29 0.73
CA GLU A 170 -6.83 -27.34 -0.04
C GLU A 170 -7.61 -26.07 -0.47
N ALA A 171 -8.91 -26.20 -0.69
CA ALA A 171 -9.79 -25.10 -1.09
C ALA A 171 -9.93 -24.00 -0.03
N THR A 172 -9.56 -24.27 1.23
CA THR A 172 -9.64 -23.30 2.32
C THR A 172 -8.35 -22.52 2.54
N LYS A 173 -7.29 -22.86 1.82
CA LYS A 173 -5.99 -22.17 1.90
C LYS A 173 -6.01 -20.88 1.09
N ILE A 174 -5.51 -19.81 1.69
CA ILE A 174 -5.28 -18.56 0.96
C ILE A 174 -4.10 -18.77 0.02
N PRO A 175 -4.27 -18.61 -1.30
CA PRO A 175 -3.19 -18.83 -2.24
C PRO A 175 -2.10 -17.76 -2.12
N GLN A 176 -0.87 -18.17 -2.40
CA GLN A 176 0.28 -17.25 -2.42
C GLN A 176 0.03 -16.08 -3.37
N LYS A 177 0.50 -14.90 -2.95
CA LYS A 177 0.38 -13.66 -3.71
C LYS A 177 1.76 -13.05 -3.93
N PHE A 178 2.05 -12.73 -5.18
CA PHE A 178 3.27 -12.07 -5.59
C PHE A 178 2.96 -10.66 -6.09
N THR A 179 3.75 -9.69 -5.65
CA THR A 179 3.62 -8.30 -6.10
C THR A 179 4.95 -7.81 -6.60
N PHE A 180 4.99 -7.36 -7.84
CA PHE A 180 6.12 -6.65 -8.44
C PHE A 180 5.73 -5.19 -8.58
N HIS A 181 6.63 -4.28 -8.23
CA HIS A 181 6.39 -2.87 -8.45
C HIS A 181 7.65 -2.16 -8.92
N GLY A 182 7.45 -1.17 -9.77
CA GLY A 182 8.49 -0.30 -10.25
C GLY A 182 8.02 1.15 -10.20
N GLN A 183 8.95 2.04 -9.87
CA GLN A 183 8.68 3.48 -9.90
C GLN A 183 9.92 4.22 -10.40
N TYR A 184 9.70 5.12 -11.31
CA TYR A 184 10.71 6.06 -11.76
C TYR A 184 10.27 7.48 -11.43
N ILE A 185 11.15 8.21 -10.75
CA ILE A 185 10.93 9.61 -10.36
C ILE A 185 11.99 10.45 -11.04
N GLY A 186 11.57 11.34 -11.92
CA GLY A 186 12.41 12.36 -12.52
C GLY A 186 12.16 13.70 -11.84
N SER A 187 13.23 14.45 -11.55
CA SER A 187 13.10 15.83 -11.09
C SER A 187 13.58 16.79 -12.16
N PHE A 188 12.83 17.86 -12.32
CA PHE A 188 13.29 19.02 -13.07
C PHE A 188 13.24 20.24 -12.16
N ASN A 189 14.33 21.01 -12.14
CA ASN A 189 14.40 22.23 -11.36
C ASN A 189 14.12 23.40 -12.29
N ASP A 190 13.20 24.23 -11.90
CA ASP A 190 13.11 25.57 -12.44
C ASP A 190 14.06 26.48 -11.67
N VAL A 191 15.04 27.03 -12.39
CA VAL A 191 16.05 27.93 -11.80
C VAL A 191 15.45 29.27 -11.43
N VAL A 192 14.37 29.66 -12.09
CA VAL A 192 13.74 30.97 -11.94
C VAL A 192 12.81 30.99 -10.71
N THR A 193 12.05 29.94 -10.49
CA THR A 193 11.04 29.90 -9.40
C THR A 193 11.56 29.23 -8.14
N GLU A 194 12.78 28.69 -8.11
CA GLU A 194 13.31 27.88 -7.01
C GLU A 194 12.40 26.72 -6.60
N SER A 195 11.42 26.39 -7.44
CA SER A 195 10.45 25.33 -7.19
C SER A 195 11.03 23.97 -7.57
N PHE A 196 10.64 22.95 -6.81
CA PHE A 196 11.09 21.58 -7.00
C PHE A 196 9.97 20.76 -7.61
N ASN A 197 10.08 20.44 -8.86
CA ASN A 197 9.05 19.75 -9.61
C ASN A 197 9.50 18.32 -9.92
N PHE A 198 8.58 17.37 -9.78
CA PHE A 198 8.83 15.97 -10.06
C PHE A 198 7.74 15.42 -10.97
N TRP A 199 8.13 14.44 -11.73
CA TRP A 199 7.19 13.54 -12.38
C TRP A 199 7.50 12.11 -11.97
N LYS A 200 6.48 11.28 -11.94
CA LYS A 200 6.59 9.88 -11.57
C LYS A 200 5.84 9.02 -12.55
N VAL A 201 6.45 7.90 -12.89
CA VAL A 201 5.80 6.76 -13.54
C VAL A 201 5.84 5.62 -12.56
N SER A 202 4.71 4.97 -12.35
CA SER A 202 4.58 3.85 -11.42
C SER A 202 3.92 2.68 -12.12
N TYR A 203 4.42 1.49 -11.85
CA TYR A 203 3.83 0.23 -12.30
C TYR A 203 3.79 -0.75 -11.15
N LYS A 204 2.68 -1.47 -11.03
CA LYS A 204 2.51 -2.55 -10.07
C LYS A 204 1.80 -3.71 -10.75
N HIS A 205 2.33 -4.90 -10.56
CA HIS A 205 1.76 -6.14 -11.03
C HIS A 205 1.53 -7.07 -9.84
N THR A 206 0.35 -7.63 -9.75
CA THR A 206 -0.05 -8.55 -8.67
C THR A 206 -0.55 -9.85 -9.26
N LEU A 207 -0.03 -10.96 -8.75
CA LEU A 207 -0.42 -12.33 -9.08
C LEU A 207 -0.91 -13.01 -7.81
N GLN A 208 -2.05 -13.68 -7.84
CA GLN A 208 -2.55 -14.47 -6.71
C GLN A 208 -3.22 -15.76 -7.20
N GLY A 209 -2.78 -16.89 -6.66
CA GLY A 209 -3.26 -18.21 -7.07
C GLY A 209 -2.69 -18.71 -8.39
N SER A 210 -2.98 -19.95 -8.72
CA SER A 210 -2.41 -20.63 -9.90
C SER A 210 -2.97 -20.14 -11.22
N ASN A 211 -4.22 -19.65 -11.27
CA ASN A 211 -4.87 -19.35 -12.55
C ASN A 211 -5.57 -18.02 -12.63
N SER A 212 -5.43 -17.07 -11.67
CA SER A 212 -6.61 -16.31 -11.70
C SER A 212 -6.52 -14.84 -11.52
N VAL A 213 -5.94 -14.31 -10.52
CA VAL A 213 -6.08 -12.87 -10.32
C VAL A 213 -4.77 -12.18 -10.65
N GLN A 214 -4.70 -11.70 -11.89
CA GLN A 214 -3.62 -10.81 -12.32
C GLN A 214 -4.17 -9.39 -12.36
N LYS A 215 -3.49 -8.47 -11.66
CA LYS A 215 -3.83 -7.04 -11.67
C LYS A 215 -2.62 -6.22 -12.01
N ASP A 216 -2.81 -5.28 -12.93
CA ASP A 216 -1.82 -4.31 -13.34
C ASP A 216 -2.32 -2.90 -13.00
N ASP A 217 -1.52 -2.14 -12.25
CA ASP A 217 -1.75 -0.73 -11.96
C ASP A 217 -0.65 0.09 -12.64
N ILE A 218 -0.99 1.00 -13.53
CA ILE A 218 -0.07 1.93 -14.19
C ILE A 218 -0.43 3.34 -13.78
N GLY A 219 0.53 4.12 -13.32
CA GLY A 219 0.27 5.46 -12.81
C GLY A 219 1.24 6.51 -13.28
N LEU A 220 0.73 7.72 -13.46
CA LEU A 220 1.48 8.94 -13.72
C LEU A 220 1.12 9.97 -12.66
N SER A 221 2.11 10.68 -12.14
CA SER A 221 1.86 11.82 -11.26
C SER A 221 2.87 12.95 -11.46
N LEU A 222 2.41 14.15 -11.18
CA LEU A 222 3.20 15.39 -11.17
C LEU A 222 3.17 15.98 -9.77
N SER A 223 4.29 16.51 -9.34
CA SER A 223 4.44 17.11 -8.02
C SER A 223 5.11 18.46 -8.15
N PHE A 224 4.52 19.43 -7.49
CA PHE A 224 5.01 20.80 -7.40
C PHE A 224 5.31 21.11 -5.94
N ALA A 225 6.51 21.61 -5.68
CA ALA A 225 6.93 21.92 -4.33
C ALA A 225 7.42 23.36 -4.22
N ASN A 226 6.80 24.08 -3.32
CA ASN A 226 7.27 25.37 -2.83
C ASN A 226 7.37 25.26 -1.30
N ASN A 227 6.54 25.94 -0.53
CA ASN A 227 6.42 25.76 0.93
C ASN A 227 5.65 24.48 1.28
N ILE A 228 4.67 24.14 0.46
CA ILE A 228 3.87 22.92 0.51
C ILE A 228 4.12 22.16 -0.78
N GLN A 229 4.29 20.85 -0.68
CA GLN A 229 4.35 20.00 -1.85
C GLN A 229 2.95 19.48 -2.18
N LEU A 230 2.48 19.78 -3.37
CA LEU A 230 1.25 19.22 -3.93
C LEU A 230 1.60 18.22 -5.02
N GLU A 231 0.94 17.10 -5.02
CA GLU A 231 1.10 16.04 -6.02
C GLU A 231 -0.29 15.64 -6.51
N GLY A 232 -0.47 15.66 -7.83
CA GLY A 232 -1.64 15.11 -8.51
C GLY A 232 -1.23 13.98 -9.43
N GLY A 233 -2.02 12.91 -9.47
CA GLY A 233 -1.73 11.76 -10.32
C GLY A 233 -2.98 10.98 -10.68
N VAL A 234 -2.83 10.09 -11.65
CA VAL A 234 -3.88 9.16 -12.09
C VAL A 234 -3.26 7.78 -12.26
N PHE A 235 -3.95 6.78 -11.75
CA PHE A 235 -3.64 5.37 -11.98
C PHE A 235 -4.75 4.74 -12.80
N TYR A 236 -4.35 3.83 -13.67
CA TYR A 236 -5.24 2.97 -14.43
C TYR A 236 -5.04 1.54 -14.00
N ARG A 237 -6.13 0.88 -13.61
CA ARG A 237 -6.14 -0.51 -13.16
C ARG A 237 -6.76 -1.41 -14.20
N MET A 238 -6.06 -2.50 -14.48
CA MET A 238 -6.49 -3.58 -15.35
C MET A 238 -6.44 -4.90 -14.61
N SER A 239 -7.34 -5.81 -14.91
CA SER A 239 -7.23 -7.20 -14.52
C SER A 239 -7.20 -8.12 -15.71
N ARG A 240 -6.59 -9.29 -15.54
CA ARG A 240 -6.61 -10.38 -16.51
C ARG A 240 -7.31 -11.56 -15.87
N GLN A 241 -8.36 -12.02 -16.50
CA GLN A 241 -8.98 -13.30 -16.21
C GLN A 241 -8.55 -14.32 -17.24
N VAL A 242 -7.99 -15.43 -16.76
CA VAL A 242 -7.72 -16.59 -17.62
C VAL A 242 -8.94 -17.52 -17.47
N LYS A 243 -9.70 -17.71 -18.52
CA LYS A 243 -10.73 -18.74 -18.56
C LYS A 243 -10.09 -20.08 -18.82
N GLU A 244 -10.29 -21.04 -17.92
CA GLU A 244 -9.70 -22.38 -18.01
C GLU A 244 -10.02 -23.10 -19.34
N ASP A 245 -11.23 -22.91 -19.87
CA ASP A 245 -11.70 -23.61 -21.08
C ASP A 245 -11.13 -23.09 -22.40
N GLU A 246 -10.59 -21.88 -22.46
CA GLU A 246 -10.22 -21.25 -23.73
C GLU A 246 -8.73 -20.94 -23.89
N ASN A 247 -7.88 -21.11 -22.87
CA ASN A 247 -6.47 -20.65 -22.86
C ASN A 247 -6.32 -19.17 -23.28
N LYS A 248 -7.39 -18.40 -23.26
CA LYS A 248 -7.40 -16.98 -23.63
C LYS A 248 -7.49 -16.10 -22.38
N ALA A 249 -6.47 -15.29 -22.20
CA ALA A 249 -6.49 -14.24 -21.19
C ALA A 249 -7.35 -13.06 -21.71
N THR A 250 -8.43 -12.75 -21.03
CA THR A 250 -9.23 -11.55 -21.33
C THR A 250 -8.75 -10.40 -20.45
N LEU A 251 -8.28 -9.32 -21.09
CA LEU A 251 -7.91 -8.09 -20.40
C LEU A 251 -9.18 -7.29 -20.11
N MET A 252 -9.40 -6.92 -18.85
CA MET A 252 -10.54 -6.13 -18.42
C MET A 252 -10.04 -4.84 -17.76
N SER A 253 -10.60 -3.71 -18.19
CA SER A 253 -10.41 -2.43 -17.52
C SER A 253 -11.23 -2.43 -16.23
N GLU A 254 -10.60 -2.16 -15.09
CA GLU A 254 -11.30 -2.13 -13.81
C GLU A 254 -11.64 -0.70 -13.39
N SER A 255 -10.62 0.16 -13.30
CA SER A 255 -10.85 1.50 -12.75
C SER A 255 -9.80 2.53 -13.14
N ILE A 256 -10.20 3.79 -13.00
CA ILE A 256 -9.33 4.97 -13.06
C ILE A 256 -9.29 5.56 -11.66
N ILE A 257 -8.08 5.81 -11.14
CA ILE A 257 -7.86 6.22 -9.76
C ILE A 257 -7.10 7.56 -9.74
N PRO A 258 -7.78 8.71 -9.71
CA PRO A 258 -7.15 9.98 -9.40
C PRO A 258 -6.65 10.02 -7.97
N ILE A 259 -5.47 10.60 -7.77
CA ILE A 259 -4.82 10.76 -6.48
C ILE A 259 -4.39 12.21 -6.29
N LEU A 260 -4.70 12.76 -5.12
CA LEU A 260 -4.18 14.03 -4.64
C LEU A 260 -3.38 13.80 -3.37
N ARG A 261 -2.21 14.45 -3.27
CA ARG A 261 -1.36 14.37 -2.09
C ARG A 261 -0.80 15.73 -1.76
N MET A 262 -0.84 16.05 -0.48
CA MET A 262 -0.26 17.26 0.08
C MET A 262 0.75 16.89 1.15
N ARG A 263 1.93 17.50 1.11
CA ARG A 263 2.96 17.36 2.13
C ARG A 263 3.37 18.72 2.67
N MET A 264 3.49 18.80 3.99
CA MET A 264 3.92 20.02 4.66
C MET A 264 4.82 19.72 5.85
N GLY A 265 5.69 20.66 6.19
CA GLY A 265 6.46 20.62 7.43
C GLY A 265 5.65 21.21 8.58
N ILE A 266 5.68 20.55 9.72
CA ILE A 266 5.07 21.03 10.97
C ILE A 266 6.21 21.25 11.96
N GLY A 267 6.68 22.50 12.06
CA GLY A 267 7.82 22.84 12.93
C GLY A 267 9.16 22.26 12.43
N ASN A 268 10.12 22.10 13.34
CA ASN A 268 11.52 21.85 12.97
C ASN A 268 11.83 20.40 12.59
N ASN A 269 11.12 19.43 13.15
CA ASN A 269 11.44 18.01 13.03
C ASN A 269 10.24 17.14 12.65
N MET A 270 9.10 17.73 12.39
CA MET A 270 7.88 17.01 12.07
C MET A 270 7.41 17.35 10.66
N GLY A 271 6.72 16.43 10.04
CA GLY A 271 6.01 16.67 8.81
C GLY A 271 4.75 15.82 8.73
N MET A 272 3.84 16.29 7.91
CA MET A 272 2.56 15.67 7.64
C MET A 272 2.38 15.47 6.14
N GLU A 273 1.82 14.35 5.79
CA GLU A 273 1.34 14.07 4.44
C GLU A 273 -0.14 13.68 4.54
N ILE A 274 -0.96 14.29 3.73
CA ILE A 274 -2.37 13.92 3.56
C ILE A 274 -2.52 13.50 2.11
N SER A 275 -3.14 12.37 1.87
CA SER A 275 -3.48 11.90 0.53
C SER A 275 -4.93 11.47 0.45
N TYR A 276 -5.53 11.71 -0.70
CA TYR A 276 -6.86 11.29 -1.06
C TYR A 276 -6.82 10.58 -2.40
N SER A 277 -7.48 9.45 -2.51
CA SER A 277 -7.70 8.75 -3.77
C SER A 277 -9.16 8.38 -3.95
N TYR A 278 -9.58 8.36 -5.19
CA TYR A 278 -10.93 8.01 -5.59
C TYR A 278 -10.87 6.97 -6.70
N ASP A 279 -11.36 5.76 -6.45
CA ASP A 279 -11.33 4.66 -7.40
C ASP A 279 -12.65 4.66 -8.19
N TYR A 280 -12.60 5.18 -9.42
CA TYR A 280 -13.74 5.25 -10.32
C TYR A 280 -13.83 3.96 -11.13
N ASN A 281 -14.83 3.15 -10.88
CA ASN A 281 -15.04 1.88 -11.55
C ASN A 281 -15.54 2.08 -12.99
N ILE A 282 -14.78 1.58 -13.96
CA ILE A 282 -15.12 1.59 -15.39
C ILE A 282 -15.43 0.20 -15.95
N SER A 283 -15.46 -0.81 -15.07
CA SER A 283 -15.80 -2.17 -15.46
C SER A 283 -17.30 -2.31 -15.80
N LYS A 284 -17.70 -3.49 -16.23
CA LYS A 284 -19.12 -3.81 -16.50
C LYS A 284 -20.03 -3.64 -15.27
N LEU A 285 -19.48 -3.68 -14.06
CA LEU A 285 -20.21 -3.45 -12.82
C LEU A 285 -20.68 -2.00 -12.67
N ASN A 286 -20.09 -1.09 -13.45
CA ASN A 286 -20.52 0.29 -13.57
C ASN A 286 -20.62 1.06 -12.22
N ASN A 287 -20.26 2.32 -12.24
CA ASN A 287 -20.33 3.22 -11.08
C ASN A 287 -21.76 3.46 -10.56
N ILE A 288 -22.76 3.25 -11.40
CA ILE A 288 -24.17 3.41 -11.02
C ILE A 288 -24.56 2.40 -9.92
N ASN A 289 -23.99 1.19 -9.96
CA ASN A 289 -24.33 0.13 -9.03
C ASN A 289 -23.39 0.03 -7.82
N THR A 290 -22.12 0.41 -7.97
CA THR A 290 -21.11 0.22 -6.92
C THR A 290 -20.63 1.49 -6.27
N VAL A 291 -20.97 2.65 -6.83
CA VAL A 291 -20.54 3.99 -6.40
C VAL A 291 -19.15 3.98 -5.75
N ALA A 292 -18.13 4.05 -6.52
CA ALA A 292 -16.73 4.32 -6.19
C ALA A 292 -16.17 3.88 -4.81
N THR A 293 -14.87 3.73 -4.76
CA THR A 293 -14.10 3.56 -3.52
C THR A 293 -13.34 4.85 -3.24
N ASN A 294 -13.37 5.34 -2.01
CA ASN A 294 -12.54 6.45 -1.58
C ASN A 294 -11.58 6.06 -0.46
N GLU A 295 -10.43 6.69 -0.45
CA GLU A 295 -9.41 6.45 0.56
C GLU A 295 -8.76 7.77 0.98
N ILE A 296 -8.69 7.98 2.29
CA ILE A 296 -7.97 9.08 2.91
C ILE A 296 -6.84 8.51 3.75
N CYS A 297 -5.63 9.01 3.54
CA CYS A 297 -4.47 8.63 4.31
C CYS A 297 -3.80 9.86 4.93
N VAL A 298 -3.46 9.78 6.21
CA VAL A 298 -2.69 10.80 6.93
C VAL A 298 -1.42 10.14 7.47
N ASN A 299 -0.28 10.71 7.16
CA ASN A 299 1.02 10.24 7.61
C ASN A 299 1.73 11.36 8.38
N LEU A 300 2.01 11.11 9.65
CA LEU A 300 2.82 11.97 10.51
C LEU A 300 4.20 11.35 10.66
N TYR A 301 5.25 12.13 10.46
CA TYR A 301 6.60 11.66 10.61
C TYR A 301 7.45 12.64 11.43
N TYR A 302 8.33 12.05 12.24
CA TYR A 302 9.24 12.75 13.11
C TYR A 302 10.69 12.37 12.78
N PHE A 303 11.57 13.35 12.75
CA PHE A 303 12.99 13.15 12.49
C PHE A 303 13.81 13.56 13.72
N ARG A 304 14.48 12.62 14.33
CA ARG A 304 15.32 12.90 15.52
C ARG A 304 16.56 13.73 15.18
N SER A 305 17.13 13.53 14.00
CA SER A 305 18.27 14.33 13.51
C SER A 305 18.48 14.11 12.00
N LYS A 306 19.30 14.99 11.38
CA LYS A 306 19.73 14.82 9.98
C LYS A 306 20.44 13.50 9.68
N GLN A 307 21.05 12.88 10.69
CA GLN A 307 21.85 11.65 10.56
C GLN A 307 21.03 10.36 10.61
N THR A 308 19.77 10.42 11.03
CA THR A 308 18.90 9.25 11.21
C THR A 308 18.04 8.92 9.99
N MET A 309 18.27 9.57 8.87
CA MET A 309 17.53 9.24 7.66
C MET A 309 18.04 7.95 7.05
N CYS A 310 17.12 7.04 6.75
CA CYS A 310 17.43 5.83 5.99
C CYS A 310 18.04 6.22 4.63
N PRO A 311 19.26 5.81 4.31
CA PRO A 311 19.91 6.14 3.04
C PRO A 311 19.11 5.68 1.82
N ALA A 312 18.37 4.57 1.95
CA ALA A 312 17.48 4.08 0.91
C ALA A 312 16.33 5.06 0.55
N GLN A 313 16.05 6.02 1.42
CA GLN A 313 15.04 7.06 1.17
C GLN A 313 15.55 8.27 0.37
N GLY A 314 16.79 8.20 -0.12
CA GLY A 314 17.39 9.20 -1.00
C GLY A 314 18.04 10.37 -0.28
N LYS A 315 19.34 10.42 -0.35
CA LYS A 315 20.09 11.67 -0.25
C LYS A 315 19.95 12.40 -1.59
N TRP A 316 18.92 13.19 -1.74
CA TRP A 316 18.88 14.17 -2.82
C TRP A 316 19.97 15.19 -2.54
N GLY A 317 21.04 15.12 -3.27
CA GLY A 317 22.21 15.96 -3.32
C GLY A 317 22.46 16.98 -2.19
N ASN A 318 23.68 17.35 -1.97
CA ASN A 318 24.13 18.40 -1.05
C ASN A 318 23.60 19.82 -1.41
N ASN A 319 22.42 19.93 -1.97
CA ASN A 319 21.87 21.21 -2.34
C ASN A 319 21.18 21.83 -1.13
N LYS A 320 21.88 22.74 -0.44
CA LYS A 320 21.34 23.50 0.71
C LYS A 320 20.01 24.21 0.41
N LYS A 321 19.77 24.56 -0.85
CA LYS A 321 18.48 25.11 -1.31
C LYS A 321 17.32 24.13 -1.16
N TRP A 322 17.56 22.87 -1.43
CA TRP A 322 16.57 21.81 -1.26
C TRP A 322 16.16 21.63 0.21
N GLU A 323 17.15 21.65 1.06
CA GLU A 323 16.93 21.59 2.49
C GLU A 323 16.08 22.77 2.97
N ASN A 324 16.20 23.94 2.36
CA ASN A 324 15.44 25.13 2.74
C ASN A 324 13.99 25.12 2.25
N VAL A 325 13.72 24.55 1.08
CA VAL A 325 12.36 24.46 0.52
C VAL A 325 11.48 23.47 1.30
N MET A 326 12.06 22.33 1.66
CA MET A 326 11.29 21.25 2.31
C MET A 326 11.16 21.41 3.82
N LEU A 327 11.83 22.39 4.44
CA LEU A 327 11.88 22.52 5.89
C LEU A 327 11.70 23.92 6.40
N ASN A 328 10.98 24.72 5.71
CA ASN A 328 10.65 26.01 6.26
C ASN A 328 11.88 26.80 6.73
N ARG A 329 12.81 27.09 5.80
CA ARG A 329 13.95 28.00 5.93
C ARG A 329 15.06 27.66 6.94
N LYS A 330 15.00 26.58 7.69
CA LYS A 330 16.02 26.23 8.70
C LYS A 330 16.82 24.98 8.40
N GLY A 331 16.94 24.58 7.15
CA GLY A 331 17.90 23.56 6.71
C GLY A 331 17.59 22.12 7.13
N TYR A 332 16.37 21.76 7.35
CA TYR A 332 15.96 20.41 7.69
C TYR A 332 15.27 19.76 6.50
N GLY A 333 16.02 19.08 5.62
CA GLY A 333 15.51 18.42 4.43
C GLY A 333 14.48 17.35 4.76
N MET A 334 13.23 17.56 4.42
CA MET A 334 12.34 16.46 4.16
C MET A 334 12.90 15.75 2.95
N LYS A 335 13.89 14.89 3.20
CA LYS A 335 14.36 13.98 2.18
C LYS A 335 13.19 13.07 1.88
N HIS A 336 12.76 13.14 0.65
CA HIS A 336 11.67 12.37 0.10
C HIS A 336 11.59 10.95 0.68
N LYS A 337 10.62 10.70 1.51
CA LYS A 337 10.16 9.38 1.87
C LYS A 337 9.10 8.95 0.85
N ASN A 338 9.51 8.84 -0.39
CA ASN A 338 8.57 8.53 -1.47
C ASN A 338 8.29 7.07 -1.65
N SER A 339 8.69 6.23 -0.76
CA SER A 339 8.66 4.81 -1.01
C SER A 339 7.66 4.03 -0.18
N ARG A 340 6.74 4.70 0.48
CA ARG A 340 5.68 3.96 1.16
C ARG A 340 4.40 4.01 0.39
N TRP A 341 4.41 3.35 -0.73
CA TRP A 341 3.21 2.78 -1.29
C TRP A 341 3.01 1.45 -0.59
N ILE A 342 2.37 1.46 0.56
CA ILE A 342 1.73 0.28 1.08
C ILE A 342 0.39 0.25 0.39
N TRP A 343 0.29 -0.62 -0.57
CA TRP A 343 -0.94 -0.96 -1.26
C TRP A 343 -1.57 -2.16 -0.60
#